data_37e8030cd3122adfb69ad5f35d9e64f6
#
_entry.id   37e8030cd3122adfb69ad5f35d9e64f6
#
_cell.length_a   1.000
_cell.length_b   1.000
_cell.length_c   1.000
_cell.angle_alpha   90.00
_cell.angle_beta   90.00
_cell.angle_gamma   90.00
#
_symmetry.space_group_name_H-M   'P 1'
#
loop_
_entity.id
_entity.type
_entity.pdbx_description
1 polymer ?
#
loop_
_entity_poly.entity_id
_entity_poly.type
_entity_poly.pdbx_seq_one_letter_code
_entity_poly.pdbx_strand_id
1 'polypeptide(L)'
;MRPTGPDEEAGGDPVRNRDVWLIVPCFNEGTVIEDVLRNAGETFPNIVAVDDGSADDSAAAIHRAGAHLVRHPVNLGQGAAIQTGVEYARNQPGARYFVTFDADGQHQVKDVLTMVGRLRSEPVDIVVGTRFGRPRAEDDQVPLIKRLVLRTVVMLSPRTRRLGLTDAHNGLRVFNRRVAEGLNLRMNGMSHASEFVELMDSNGWRVAEEPVDILYTEYSMSKGQSLLNGINILSDGIVGRRLP
;
A
#
# COMPACT_ATOMS: atom_id res chain seq x y z
N MET A 1 21.66 -38.11 -1.22
CA MET A 1 22.10 -36.79 -1.64
C MET A 1 21.07 -36.32 -2.66
N ARG A 2 20.12 -35.46 -2.28
CA ARG A 2 19.12 -34.86 -3.21
C ARG A 2 19.68 -33.52 -3.66
N PRO A 3 19.62 -33.15 -4.92
CA PRO A 3 20.02 -31.82 -5.37
C PRO A 3 18.96 -30.81 -4.93
N THR A 4 19.39 -29.80 -4.19
CA THR A 4 18.60 -28.60 -3.90
C THR A 4 18.44 -27.83 -5.20
N GLY A 5 17.21 -27.59 -5.61
CA GLY A 5 16.89 -26.83 -6.82
C GLY A 5 17.22 -25.34 -6.62
N PRO A 6 17.51 -24.61 -7.72
CA PRO A 6 18.06 -23.24 -7.69
C PRO A 6 17.01 -22.13 -7.49
N ASP A 7 15.77 -22.40 -7.06
CA ASP A 7 14.66 -21.47 -7.19
C ASP A 7 14.19 -20.73 -5.90
N GLU A 8 14.80 -21.02 -4.73
CA GLU A 8 14.32 -20.42 -3.46
C GLU A 8 15.03 -19.14 -3.01
N GLU A 9 16.16 -18.74 -3.61
CA GLU A 9 16.93 -17.56 -3.18
C GLU A 9 16.76 -16.30 -4.07
N ALA A 10 15.95 -16.36 -5.11
CA ALA A 10 16.00 -15.34 -6.19
C ALA A 10 15.26 -14.03 -5.87
N GLY A 11 14.51 -13.91 -4.80
CA GLY A 11 13.62 -12.75 -4.52
C GLY A 11 14.16 -11.69 -3.57
N GLY A 12 14.98 -12.06 -2.61
CA GLY A 12 15.36 -11.21 -1.47
C GLY A 12 16.67 -10.42 -1.61
N ASP A 13 17.37 -10.47 -2.75
CA ASP A 13 18.63 -9.74 -2.93
C ASP A 13 18.39 -8.23 -3.08
N PRO A 14 18.85 -7.39 -2.13
CA PRO A 14 18.69 -5.95 -2.18
C PRO A 14 19.34 -5.31 -3.42
N VAL A 15 20.33 -5.96 -4.04
CA VAL A 15 20.93 -5.49 -5.29
C VAL A 15 19.93 -5.56 -6.45
N ARG A 16 19.06 -6.58 -6.48
CA ARG A 16 18.02 -6.75 -7.50
C ARG A 16 16.88 -5.74 -7.37
N ASN A 17 16.66 -5.13 -6.18
CA ASN A 17 15.53 -4.27 -5.90
C ASN A 17 15.91 -2.79 -5.77
N ARG A 18 17.09 -2.38 -6.26
CA ARG A 18 17.53 -0.97 -6.25
C ARG A 18 16.69 -0.04 -7.12
N ASP A 19 15.87 -0.57 -8.00
CA ASP A 19 14.94 0.16 -8.84
C ASP A 19 13.52 0.26 -8.25
N VAL A 20 13.31 -0.33 -7.05
CA VAL A 20 12.04 -0.34 -6.30
C VAL A 20 12.11 0.66 -5.16
N TRP A 21 11.09 1.50 -5.03
CA TRP A 21 10.92 2.46 -3.94
C TRP A 21 9.67 2.14 -3.13
N LEU A 22 9.84 1.92 -1.82
CA LEU A 22 8.73 1.83 -0.88
C LEU A 22 8.35 3.23 -0.40
N ILE A 23 7.06 3.54 -0.45
CA ILE A 23 6.46 4.79 0.03
C ILE A 23 5.63 4.43 1.27
N VAL A 24 6.05 4.95 2.42
CA VAL A 24 5.47 4.61 3.72
C VAL A 24 4.87 5.87 4.35
N PRO A 25 3.55 6.10 4.22
CA PRO A 25 2.88 7.16 4.96
C PRO A 25 2.86 6.81 6.45
N CYS A 26 3.25 7.76 7.32
CA CYS A 26 3.40 7.57 8.75
C CYS A 26 2.71 8.69 9.51
N PHE A 27 1.87 8.35 10.49
CA PHE A 27 1.29 9.31 11.42
C PHE A 27 1.08 8.68 12.80
N ASN A 28 1.89 9.12 13.78
CA ASN A 28 1.89 8.61 15.15
C ASN A 28 2.10 7.08 15.22
N GLU A 29 3.17 6.60 14.56
CA GLU A 29 3.57 5.19 14.50
C GLU A 29 4.94 4.93 15.17
N GLY A 30 5.41 5.86 16.02
CA GLY A 30 6.76 5.84 16.62
C GLY A 30 7.14 4.55 17.33
N THR A 31 6.16 3.75 17.79
CA THR A 31 6.40 2.50 18.49
C THR A 31 6.70 1.31 17.58
N VAL A 32 6.34 1.37 16.28
CA VAL A 32 6.44 0.22 15.36
C VAL A 32 7.20 0.53 14.08
N ILE A 33 7.23 1.79 13.67
CA ILE A 33 7.75 2.18 12.35
C ILE A 33 9.23 1.81 12.16
N GLU A 34 10.06 1.88 13.19
CA GLU A 34 11.49 1.55 13.11
C GLU A 34 11.69 0.10 12.69
N ASP A 35 10.99 -0.84 13.34
CA ASP A 35 11.10 -2.27 13.04
C ASP A 35 10.53 -2.59 11.67
N VAL A 36 9.41 -1.96 11.29
CA VAL A 36 8.79 -2.12 9.98
C VAL A 36 9.74 -1.70 8.86
N LEU A 37 10.40 -0.55 9.00
CA LEU A 37 11.33 -0.03 8.01
C LEU A 37 12.62 -0.85 7.94
N ARG A 38 13.16 -1.30 9.08
CA ARG A 38 14.35 -2.17 9.12
C ARG A 38 14.07 -3.49 8.41
N ASN A 39 12.96 -4.16 8.74
CA ASN A 39 12.58 -5.42 8.10
C ASN A 39 12.39 -5.26 6.59
N ALA A 40 11.71 -4.20 6.14
CA ALA A 40 11.56 -3.93 4.71
C ALA A 40 12.89 -3.58 4.04
N GLY A 41 13.77 -2.86 4.73
CA GLY A 41 15.09 -2.42 4.26
C GLY A 41 16.07 -3.55 3.96
N GLU A 42 15.92 -4.73 4.60
CA GLU A 42 16.72 -5.92 4.27
C GLU A 42 16.53 -6.37 2.82
N THR A 43 15.36 -6.10 2.24
CA THR A 43 15.01 -6.52 0.87
C THR A 43 14.95 -5.34 -0.10
N PHE A 44 14.47 -4.19 0.34
CA PHE A 44 14.25 -2.99 -0.47
C PHE A 44 15.07 -1.82 0.10
N PRO A 45 16.23 -1.50 -0.50
CA PRO A 45 17.14 -0.50 0.04
C PRO A 45 16.62 0.93 -0.08
N ASN A 46 15.61 1.17 -0.92
CA ASN A 46 15.08 2.51 -1.14
C ASN A 46 13.69 2.63 -0.49
N ILE A 47 13.65 3.31 0.65
CA ILE A 47 12.41 3.56 1.39
C ILE A 47 12.31 5.05 1.66
N VAL A 48 11.18 5.66 1.29
CA VAL A 48 10.80 6.99 1.74
C VAL A 48 9.62 6.89 2.70
N ALA A 49 9.82 7.31 3.93
CA ALA A 49 8.76 7.45 4.93
C ALA A 49 8.35 8.91 5.01
N VAL A 50 7.05 9.16 4.87
CA VAL A 50 6.48 10.51 4.96
C VAL A 50 5.79 10.64 6.32
N ASP A 51 6.45 11.35 7.24
CA ASP A 51 5.88 11.72 8.53
C ASP A 51 4.84 12.84 8.34
N ASP A 52 3.58 12.49 8.44
CA ASP A 52 2.45 13.39 8.20
C ASP A 52 2.12 14.24 9.44
N GLY A 53 3.14 14.90 10.01
CA GLY A 53 2.98 15.81 11.14
C GLY A 53 2.76 15.09 12.47
N SER A 54 3.45 13.97 12.71
CA SER A 54 3.37 13.23 13.98
C SER A 54 3.80 14.06 15.16
N ALA A 55 3.15 13.83 16.31
CA ALA A 55 3.47 14.46 17.60
C ALA A 55 4.35 13.54 18.49
N ASP A 56 4.52 12.27 18.10
CA ASP A 56 5.31 11.26 18.80
C ASP A 56 6.75 11.14 18.23
N ASP A 57 7.46 10.06 18.58
CA ASP A 57 8.84 9.79 18.15
C ASP A 57 8.96 9.24 16.70
N SER A 58 7.89 9.27 15.89
CA SER A 58 7.88 8.69 14.54
C SER A 58 9.02 9.19 13.66
N ALA A 59 9.25 10.51 13.59
CA ALA A 59 10.29 11.08 12.76
C ALA A 59 11.70 10.60 13.17
N ALA A 60 11.99 10.52 14.48
CA ALA A 60 13.25 10.02 14.97
C ALA A 60 13.41 8.51 14.74
N ALA A 61 12.35 7.73 14.86
CA ALA A 61 12.33 6.30 14.57
C ALA A 61 12.62 6.01 13.09
N ILE A 62 12.01 6.78 12.16
CA ILE A 62 12.30 6.70 10.72
C ILE A 62 13.79 6.98 10.44
N HIS A 63 14.35 8.01 11.08
CA HIS A 63 15.76 8.34 10.92
C HIS A 63 16.67 7.20 11.43
N ARG A 64 16.37 6.61 12.61
CA ARG A 64 17.13 5.46 13.16
C ARG A 64 17.05 4.22 12.28
N ALA A 65 15.95 4.03 11.55
CA ALA A 65 15.80 2.94 10.58
C ALA A 65 16.64 3.14 9.30
N GLY A 66 17.19 4.34 9.06
CA GLY A 66 17.98 4.65 7.87
C GLY A 66 17.16 4.92 6.62
N ALA A 67 15.85 5.11 6.72
CA ALA A 67 14.99 5.46 5.60
C ALA A 67 15.06 6.96 5.28
N HIS A 68 14.71 7.33 4.04
CA HIS A 68 14.54 8.73 3.67
C HIS A 68 13.31 9.31 4.37
N LEU A 69 13.51 10.36 5.16
CA LEU A 69 12.44 11.04 5.86
C LEU A 69 12.01 12.30 5.08
N VAL A 70 10.70 12.37 4.75
CA VAL A 70 10.03 13.61 4.36
C VAL A 70 9.03 13.95 5.44
N ARG A 71 8.95 15.22 5.87
CA ARG A 71 8.07 15.61 6.96
C ARG A 71 7.10 16.70 6.55
N HIS A 72 5.81 16.49 6.81
CA HIS A 72 4.81 17.53 6.71
C HIS A 72 4.78 18.37 8.00
N PRO A 73 4.56 19.69 7.91
CA PRO A 73 4.52 20.55 9.10
C PRO A 73 3.24 20.32 9.95
N VAL A 74 2.20 19.77 9.34
CA VAL A 74 0.91 19.42 9.96
C VAL A 74 0.38 18.16 9.32
N ASN A 75 -0.59 17.47 9.95
CA ASN A 75 -1.28 16.34 9.34
C ASN A 75 -2.11 16.80 8.13
N LEU A 76 -1.74 16.33 6.96
CA LEU A 76 -2.43 16.57 5.69
C LEU A 76 -3.26 15.36 5.24
N GLY A 77 -3.09 14.21 5.89
CA GLY A 77 -3.79 12.97 5.62
C GLY A 77 -3.03 12.00 4.71
N GLN A 78 -3.39 10.72 4.80
CA GLN A 78 -2.68 9.60 4.16
C GLN A 78 -2.51 9.78 2.64
N GLY A 79 -3.54 10.30 1.95
CA GLY A 79 -3.46 10.56 0.51
C GLY A 79 -2.38 11.57 0.15
N ALA A 80 -2.25 12.66 0.93
CA ALA A 80 -1.21 13.66 0.75
C ALA A 80 0.19 13.07 1.03
N ALA A 81 0.33 12.25 2.08
CA ALA A 81 1.59 11.59 2.41
C ALA A 81 2.02 10.61 1.31
N ILE A 82 1.09 9.83 0.75
CA ILE A 82 1.36 8.95 -0.40
C ILE A 82 1.81 9.79 -1.61
N GLN A 83 1.08 10.86 -1.94
CA GLN A 83 1.42 11.73 -3.08
C GLN A 83 2.83 12.29 -2.91
N THR A 84 3.16 12.84 -1.74
CA THR A 84 4.48 13.38 -1.44
C THR A 84 5.58 12.31 -1.57
N GLY A 85 5.35 11.11 -1.06
CA GLY A 85 6.30 10.00 -1.17
C GLY A 85 6.51 9.54 -2.61
N VAL A 86 5.45 9.48 -3.42
CA VAL A 86 5.55 9.16 -4.86
C VAL A 86 6.34 10.24 -5.59
N GLU A 87 6.08 11.52 -5.33
CA GLU A 87 6.83 12.64 -5.93
C GLU A 87 8.31 12.61 -5.56
N TYR A 88 8.63 12.33 -4.29
CA TYR A 88 10.00 12.15 -3.86
C TYR A 88 10.67 10.99 -4.60
N ALA A 89 10.05 9.81 -4.58
CA ALA A 89 10.62 8.58 -5.13
C ALA A 89 10.79 8.63 -6.66
N ARG A 90 9.80 9.15 -7.41
CA ARG A 90 9.87 9.23 -8.87
C ARG A 90 10.98 10.15 -9.40
N ASN A 91 11.45 11.09 -8.56
CA ASN A 91 12.55 12.00 -8.90
C ASN A 91 13.93 11.39 -8.56
N GLN A 92 13.98 10.20 -7.99
CA GLN A 92 15.26 9.55 -7.68
C GLN A 92 15.85 8.83 -8.91
N PRO A 93 17.18 8.87 -9.08
CA PRO A 93 17.85 8.16 -10.16
C PRO A 93 17.58 6.66 -10.11
N GLY A 94 17.23 6.06 -11.25
CA GLY A 94 17.01 4.63 -11.36
C GLY A 94 15.68 4.10 -10.81
N ALA A 95 14.83 4.95 -10.22
CA ALA A 95 13.50 4.56 -9.74
C ALA A 95 12.60 4.11 -10.91
N ARG A 96 12.09 2.89 -10.85
CA ARG A 96 11.24 2.28 -11.89
C ARG A 96 9.93 1.75 -11.35
N TYR A 97 9.93 1.22 -10.12
CA TYR A 97 8.79 0.60 -9.46
C TYR A 97 8.56 1.24 -8.11
N PHE A 98 7.31 1.41 -7.75
CA PHE A 98 6.87 2.14 -6.57
C PHE A 98 5.86 1.31 -5.81
N VAL A 99 5.95 1.32 -4.50
CA VAL A 99 5.12 0.50 -3.61
C VAL A 99 4.50 1.41 -2.55
N THR A 100 3.17 1.44 -2.42
CA THR A 100 2.53 1.98 -1.22
C THR A 100 2.53 0.90 -0.14
N PHE A 101 3.12 1.19 1.02
CA PHE A 101 3.35 0.24 2.11
C PHE A 101 2.97 0.87 3.44
N ASP A 102 2.05 0.27 4.20
CA ASP A 102 1.56 0.85 5.44
C ASP A 102 2.57 0.72 6.59
N ALA A 103 2.58 1.71 7.50
CA ALA A 103 3.54 1.83 8.60
C ALA A 103 3.23 0.91 9.80
N ASP A 104 2.07 0.25 9.84
CA ASP A 104 1.54 -0.51 10.98
C ASP A 104 2.02 -1.98 11.04
N GLY A 105 2.86 -2.39 10.09
CA GLY A 105 3.43 -3.74 10.02
C GLY A 105 2.46 -4.82 9.53
N GLN A 106 1.32 -4.47 8.96
CA GLN A 106 0.36 -5.44 8.44
C GLN A 106 0.81 -6.06 7.10
N HIS A 107 1.56 -5.32 6.28
CA HIS A 107 2.04 -5.79 4.98
C HIS A 107 3.31 -6.62 5.08
N GLN A 108 3.41 -7.67 4.26
CA GLN A 108 4.55 -8.56 4.25
C GLN A 108 5.47 -8.30 3.05
N VAL A 109 6.77 -8.28 3.32
CA VAL A 109 7.83 -8.09 2.30
C VAL A 109 7.76 -9.15 1.19
N LYS A 110 7.43 -10.41 1.53
CA LYS A 110 7.26 -11.49 0.55
C LYS A 110 6.18 -11.22 -0.49
N ASP A 111 5.07 -10.57 -0.06
CA ASP A 111 3.97 -10.23 -0.96
C ASP A 111 4.39 -9.09 -1.92
N VAL A 112 5.14 -8.11 -1.42
CA VAL A 112 5.73 -7.06 -2.25
C VAL A 112 6.65 -7.66 -3.32
N LEU A 113 7.51 -8.63 -2.96
CA LEU A 113 8.38 -9.32 -3.92
C LEU A 113 7.60 -10.01 -5.03
N THR A 114 6.53 -10.72 -4.68
CA THR A 114 5.63 -11.38 -5.64
C THR A 114 5.00 -10.35 -6.59
N MET A 115 4.46 -9.25 -6.04
CA MET A 115 3.82 -8.19 -6.83
C MET A 115 4.81 -7.47 -7.75
N VAL A 116 6.03 -7.19 -7.28
CA VAL A 116 7.12 -6.63 -8.10
C VAL A 116 7.51 -7.60 -9.21
N GLY A 117 7.59 -8.89 -8.91
CA GLY A 117 7.86 -9.95 -9.89
C GLY A 117 6.84 -9.94 -11.02
N ARG A 118 5.55 -9.87 -10.69
CA ARG A 118 4.47 -9.77 -11.68
C ARG A 118 4.57 -8.51 -12.53
N LEU A 119 4.82 -7.36 -11.89
CA LEU A 119 4.95 -6.10 -12.62
C LEU A 119 6.14 -6.06 -13.58
N ARG A 120 7.20 -6.85 -13.30
CA ARG A 120 8.37 -6.99 -14.18
C ARG A 120 8.13 -7.96 -15.34
N SER A 121 7.29 -8.98 -15.16
CA SER A 121 7.07 -10.07 -16.12
C SER A 121 5.80 -9.96 -16.94
N GLU A 122 4.78 -9.28 -16.43
CA GLU A 122 3.48 -9.15 -17.08
C GLU A 122 3.29 -7.75 -17.70
N PRO A 123 2.46 -7.62 -18.76
CA PRO A 123 2.18 -6.33 -19.37
C PRO A 123 1.13 -5.53 -18.57
N VAL A 124 1.39 -5.31 -17.28
CA VAL A 124 0.54 -4.56 -16.36
C VAL A 124 1.23 -3.28 -15.90
N ASP A 125 0.47 -2.28 -15.49
CA ASP A 125 0.98 -0.99 -15.04
C ASP A 125 0.92 -0.86 -13.50
N ILE A 126 -0.05 -1.56 -12.88
CA ILE A 126 -0.24 -1.62 -11.43
C ILE A 126 -0.75 -2.99 -10.99
N VAL A 127 -0.21 -3.48 -9.88
CA VAL A 127 -0.68 -4.67 -9.17
C VAL A 127 -1.24 -4.21 -7.82
N VAL A 128 -2.48 -4.57 -7.52
CA VAL A 128 -3.18 -4.25 -6.27
C VAL A 128 -3.22 -5.50 -5.40
N GLY A 129 -2.85 -5.37 -4.13
CA GLY A 129 -3.00 -6.47 -3.18
C GLY A 129 -4.48 -6.79 -2.93
N THR A 130 -4.84 -8.06 -2.83
CA THR A 130 -6.20 -8.46 -2.44
C THR A 130 -6.17 -9.45 -1.28
N ARG A 131 -7.05 -9.25 -0.30
CA ARG A 131 -7.29 -10.18 0.81
C ARG A 131 -8.11 -11.41 0.38
N PHE A 132 -8.48 -11.48 -0.88
CA PHE A 132 -9.30 -12.53 -1.45
C PHE A 132 -8.51 -13.32 -2.51
N GLY A 133 -8.73 -14.63 -2.59
CA GLY A 133 -8.13 -15.45 -3.65
C GLY A 133 -7.11 -16.48 -3.20
N ARG A 134 -6.58 -16.41 -1.97
CA ARG A 134 -5.83 -17.55 -1.37
C ARG A 134 -6.77 -18.48 -0.61
N PRO A 135 -6.48 -19.81 -0.57
CA PRO A 135 -7.12 -20.70 0.38
C PRO A 135 -6.89 -20.17 1.80
N ARG A 136 -7.92 -20.24 2.62
CA ARG A 136 -7.92 -19.72 3.99
C ARG A 136 -6.82 -20.39 4.81
N ALA A 137 -5.88 -19.64 5.38
CA ALA A 137 -5.09 -20.12 6.50
C ALA A 137 -6.02 -20.29 7.72
N GLU A 138 -5.78 -21.30 8.57
CA GLU A 138 -6.64 -21.61 9.73
C GLU A 138 -6.77 -20.44 10.73
N ASP A 139 -5.85 -19.46 10.67
CA ASP A 139 -5.78 -18.27 11.54
C ASP A 139 -6.40 -16.99 10.94
N ASP A 140 -7.21 -17.07 9.89
CA ASP A 140 -7.80 -15.86 9.26
C ASP A 140 -8.89 -15.26 10.15
N GLN A 141 -8.51 -14.29 11.01
CA GLN A 141 -9.36 -13.65 12.04
C GLN A 141 -10.36 -12.61 11.47
N VAL A 142 -10.47 -12.45 10.15
CA VAL A 142 -11.43 -11.50 9.57
C VAL A 142 -12.85 -12.04 9.70
N PRO A 143 -13.75 -11.38 10.46
CA PRO A 143 -15.15 -11.80 10.56
C PRO A 143 -15.80 -11.89 9.18
N LEU A 144 -16.52 -12.97 8.91
CA LEU A 144 -17.23 -13.22 7.64
C LEU A 144 -18.12 -12.04 7.22
N ILE A 145 -18.75 -11.36 8.20
CA ILE A 145 -19.62 -10.20 7.98
C ILE A 145 -18.79 -9.02 7.42
N LYS A 146 -17.60 -8.73 7.96
CA LYS A 146 -16.72 -7.66 7.48
C LYS A 146 -16.27 -7.93 6.04
N ARG A 147 -15.96 -9.20 5.74
CA ARG A 147 -15.58 -9.65 4.39
C ARG A 147 -16.73 -9.50 3.39
N LEU A 148 -17.95 -9.84 3.82
CA LEU A 148 -19.15 -9.71 2.99
C LEU A 148 -19.48 -8.25 2.69
N VAL A 149 -19.41 -7.37 3.70
CA VAL A 149 -19.65 -5.92 3.54
C VAL A 149 -18.62 -5.31 2.58
N LEU A 150 -17.34 -5.61 2.73
CA LEU A 150 -16.29 -5.13 1.82
C LEU A 150 -16.51 -5.59 0.38
N ARG A 151 -16.86 -6.87 0.18
CA ARG A 151 -17.22 -7.39 -1.17
C ARG A 151 -18.42 -6.70 -1.77
N THR A 152 -19.43 -6.41 -0.97
CA THR A 152 -20.67 -5.77 -1.44
C THR A 152 -20.38 -4.34 -1.90
N VAL A 153 -19.58 -3.58 -1.16
CA VAL A 153 -19.19 -2.19 -1.51
C VAL A 153 -18.39 -2.17 -2.83
N VAL A 154 -17.46 -3.11 -2.99
CA VAL A 154 -16.66 -3.26 -4.21
C VAL A 154 -17.56 -3.63 -5.40
N MET A 155 -18.50 -4.56 -5.22
CA MET A 155 -19.43 -5.00 -6.28
C MET A 155 -20.38 -3.90 -6.77
N LEU A 156 -20.69 -2.91 -5.92
CA LEU A 156 -21.60 -1.81 -6.26
C LEU A 156 -20.94 -0.71 -7.10
N SER A 157 -19.61 -0.66 -7.18
CA SER A 157 -18.89 0.32 -7.99
C SER A 157 -18.71 -0.16 -9.44
N PRO A 158 -19.30 0.50 -10.45
CA PRO A 158 -19.12 0.13 -11.84
C PRO A 158 -17.64 0.19 -12.30
N ARG A 159 -16.84 1.10 -11.74
CA ARG A 159 -15.40 1.25 -12.03
C ARG A 159 -14.61 0.04 -11.52
N THR A 160 -14.83 -0.36 -10.28
CA THR A 160 -14.17 -1.51 -9.67
C THR A 160 -14.44 -2.79 -10.44
N ARG A 161 -15.69 -2.95 -10.92
CA ARG A 161 -16.07 -4.09 -11.78
C ARG A 161 -15.37 -4.07 -13.14
N ARG A 162 -15.24 -2.90 -13.79
CA ARG A 162 -14.50 -2.79 -15.06
C ARG A 162 -13.04 -3.14 -14.92
N LEU A 163 -12.44 -2.75 -13.80
CA LEU A 163 -11.04 -3.04 -13.48
C LEU A 163 -10.81 -4.48 -12.99
N GLY A 164 -11.87 -5.25 -12.73
CA GLY A 164 -11.78 -6.62 -12.22
C GLY A 164 -11.31 -6.71 -10.77
N LEU A 165 -11.38 -5.61 -10.00
CA LEU A 165 -10.90 -5.56 -8.62
C LEU A 165 -11.89 -6.22 -7.66
N THR A 166 -11.35 -7.05 -6.75
CA THR A 166 -12.10 -7.69 -5.65
C THR A 166 -11.85 -6.99 -4.31
N ASP A 167 -10.71 -6.29 -4.15
CA ASP A 167 -10.33 -5.55 -2.95
C ASP A 167 -9.74 -4.15 -3.29
N ALA A 168 -10.57 -3.26 -3.77
CA ALA A 168 -10.16 -1.93 -4.26
C ALA A 168 -9.53 -1.02 -3.19
N HIS A 169 -9.73 -1.31 -1.90
CA HIS A 169 -9.29 -0.48 -0.78
C HIS A 169 -8.07 -1.05 -0.04
N ASN A 170 -7.42 -2.08 -0.58
CA ASN A 170 -6.17 -2.55 -0.02
C ASN A 170 -5.07 -1.48 -0.20
N GLY A 171 -4.33 -1.18 0.89
CA GLY A 171 -3.26 -0.18 0.90
C GLY A 171 -2.03 -0.59 0.10
N LEU A 172 -1.78 -1.91 -0.02
CA LEU A 172 -0.61 -2.43 -0.73
C LEU A 172 -0.82 -2.39 -2.25
N ARG A 173 -0.05 -1.57 -2.92
CA ARG A 173 -0.04 -1.43 -4.38
C ARG A 173 1.39 -1.34 -4.89
N VAL A 174 1.67 -2.02 -5.99
CA VAL A 174 2.95 -1.92 -6.70
C VAL A 174 2.70 -1.43 -8.10
N PHE A 175 3.38 -0.38 -8.54
CA PHE A 175 3.13 0.23 -9.83
C PHE A 175 4.42 0.71 -10.52
N ASN A 176 4.34 0.86 -11.83
CA ASN A 176 5.45 1.29 -12.65
C ASN A 176 5.56 2.82 -12.73
N ARG A 177 6.60 3.30 -13.42
CA ARG A 177 6.87 4.73 -13.59
C ARG A 177 5.74 5.47 -14.33
N ARG A 178 5.07 4.84 -15.29
CA ARG A 178 3.93 5.43 -15.99
C ARG A 178 2.80 5.81 -15.02
N VAL A 179 2.49 4.93 -14.08
CA VAL A 179 1.50 5.21 -13.03
C VAL A 179 2.01 6.29 -12.08
N ALA A 180 3.27 6.23 -11.63
CA ALA A 180 3.84 7.24 -10.73
C ALA A 180 3.86 8.65 -11.34
N GLU A 181 4.05 8.76 -12.64
CA GLU A 181 4.01 10.05 -13.37
C GLU A 181 2.58 10.58 -13.56
N GLY A 182 1.61 9.67 -13.74
CA GLY A 182 0.20 10.02 -13.90
C GLY A 182 -0.59 10.14 -12.60
N LEU A 183 -0.01 9.73 -11.46
CA LEU A 183 -0.67 9.79 -10.16
C LEU A 183 -0.74 11.24 -9.68
N ASN A 184 -1.96 11.68 -9.34
CA ASN A 184 -2.23 13.00 -8.79
C ASN A 184 -3.39 12.90 -7.80
N LEU A 185 -3.07 12.45 -6.56
CA LEU A 185 -4.02 12.34 -5.47
C LEU A 185 -4.34 13.72 -4.91
N ARG A 186 -5.63 14.05 -4.86
CA ARG A 186 -6.16 15.31 -4.34
C ARG A 186 -6.95 15.11 -3.05
N MET A 187 -7.42 13.87 -2.81
CA MET A 187 -8.14 13.51 -1.60
C MET A 187 -7.16 13.14 -0.50
N ASN A 188 -7.05 13.98 0.51
CA ASN A 188 -6.03 13.86 1.55
C ASN A 188 -6.29 12.74 2.56
N GLY A 189 -7.56 12.46 2.89
CA GLY A 189 -7.95 11.43 3.87
C GLY A 189 -8.09 10.04 3.27
N MET A 190 -8.87 9.16 3.93
CA MET A 190 -9.12 7.77 3.51
C MET A 190 -9.78 7.65 2.12
N SER A 191 -10.40 8.72 1.63
CA SER A 191 -11.03 8.76 0.30
C SER A 191 -10.03 8.62 -0.86
N HIS A 192 -8.72 8.80 -0.60
CA HIS A 192 -7.66 8.57 -1.60
C HIS A 192 -7.71 7.17 -2.21
N ALA A 193 -8.18 6.16 -1.44
CA ALA A 193 -8.30 4.80 -1.96
C ALA A 193 -9.33 4.70 -3.09
N SER A 194 -10.45 5.42 -2.99
CA SER A 194 -11.45 5.51 -4.06
C SER A 194 -10.96 6.35 -5.23
N GLU A 195 -10.20 7.42 -4.96
CA GLU A 195 -9.56 8.24 -5.99
C GLU A 195 -8.53 7.44 -6.79
N PHE A 196 -7.77 6.56 -6.13
CA PHE A 196 -6.83 5.67 -6.82
C PHE A 196 -7.54 4.79 -7.84
N VAL A 197 -8.69 4.19 -7.47
CA VAL A 197 -9.53 3.40 -8.40
C VAL A 197 -10.04 4.26 -9.57
N GLU A 198 -10.44 5.50 -9.28
CA GLU A 198 -10.85 6.44 -10.33
C GLU A 198 -9.72 6.75 -11.30
N LEU A 199 -8.51 7.00 -10.79
CA LEU A 199 -7.33 7.26 -11.61
C LEU A 199 -6.92 6.04 -12.44
N MET A 200 -7.03 4.82 -11.91
CA MET A 200 -6.79 3.58 -12.65
C MET A 200 -7.71 3.47 -13.88
N ASP A 201 -9.01 3.73 -13.69
CA ASP A 201 -10.02 3.67 -14.75
C ASP A 201 -9.85 4.80 -15.77
N SER A 202 -9.67 6.04 -15.31
CA SER A 202 -9.60 7.22 -16.16
C SER A 202 -8.32 7.32 -17.00
N ASN A 203 -7.19 6.84 -16.47
CA ASN A 203 -5.91 6.82 -17.19
C ASN A 203 -5.72 5.55 -18.03
N GLY A 204 -6.66 4.60 -17.98
CA GLY A 204 -6.57 3.34 -18.71
C GLY A 204 -5.34 2.51 -18.32
N TRP A 205 -4.97 2.50 -17.03
CA TRP A 205 -3.87 1.68 -16.56
C TRP A 205 -4.28 0.21 -16.54
N ARG A 206 -3.38 -0.67 -16.95
CA ARG A 206 -3.59 -2.11 -16.92
C ARG A 206 -3.38 -2.61 -15.50
N VAL A 207 -4.45 -3.10 -14.89
CA VAL A 207 -4.51 -3.49 -13.48
C VAL A 207 -4.51 -5.01 -13.35
N ALA A 208 -3.77 -5.53 -12.37
CA ALA A 208 -3.88 -6.91 -11.91
C ALA A 208 -4.07 -6.93 -10.38
N GLU A 209 -4.62 -8.01 -9.85
CA GLU A 209 -4.67 -8.27 -8.41
C GLU A 209 -3.76 -9.42 -8.03
N GLU A 210 -3.09 -9.30 -6.87
CA GLU A 210 -2.30 -10.35 -6.25
C GLU A 210 -2.82 -10.65 -4.85
N PRO A 211 -3.14 -11.90 -4.52
CA PRO A 211 -3.51 -12.27 -3.16
C PRO A 211 -2.36 -12.02 -2.18
N VAL A 212 -2.64 -11.29 -1.11
CA VAL A 212 -1.67 -10.92 -0.08
C VAL A 212 -2.14 -11.33 1.31
N ASP A 213 -1.17 -11.58 2.20
CA ASP A 213 -1.44 -11.92 3.59
C ASP A 213 -1.36 -10.64 4.46
N ILE A 214 -2.44 -10.30 5.14
CA ILE A 214 -2.47 -9.18 6.08
C ILE A 214 -2.27 -9.71 7.49
N LEU A 215 -1.19 -9.25 8.15
CA LEU A 215 -0.92 -9.59 9.54
C LEU A 215 -1.77 -8.71 10.46
N TYR A 216 -2.56 -9.36 11.33
CA TYR A 216 -3.29 -8.67 12.39
C TYR A 216 -2.45 -8.71 13.66
N THR A 217 -1.64 -7.66 13.88
CA THR A 217 -0.85 -7.51 15.11
C THR A 217 -1.72 -6.97 16.24
N GLU A 218 -1.34 -7.21 17.50
CA GLU A 218 -2.03 -6.61 18.67
C GLU A 218 -2.08 -5.07 18.54
N TYR A 219 -1.01 -4.48 18.01
CA TYR A 219 -0.92 -3.04 17.75
C TYR A 219 -1.97 -2.57 16.74
N SER A 220 -2.07 -3.23 15.59
CA SER A 220 -3.04 -2.87 14.54
C SER A 220 -4.49 -3.09 14.99
N MET A 221 -4.74 -4.09 15.85
CA MET A 221 -6.05 -4.33 16.45
C MET A 221 -6.41 -3.27 17.48
N SER A 222 -5.45 -2.78 18.28
CA SER A 222 -5.68 -1.74 19.31
C SER A 222 -5.99 -0.37 18.70
N LYS A 223 -5.37 -0.02 17.58
CA LYS A 223 -5.69 1.19 16.79
C LYS A 223 -7.05 1.08 16.07
N GLY A 224 -7.60 -0.12 16.02
CA GLY A 224 -8.93 -0.49 15.57
C GLY A 224 -9.50 0.41 14.47
N GLN A 225 -9.42 0.00 13.21
CA GLN A 225 -10.42 0.47 12.26
C GLN A 225 -11.78 -0.05 12.74
N SER A 226 -12.46 0.74 13.57
CA SER A 226 -13.81 0.44 14.00
C SER A 226 -14.68 0.30 12.75
N LEU A 227 -15.69 -0.60 12.82
CA LEU A 227 -16.74 -0.72 11.78
C LEU A 227 -17.37 0.65 11.43
N LEU A 228 -17.34 1.61 12.34
CA LEU A 228 -17.80 3.00 12.19
C LEU A 228 -16.91 3.79 11.17
N ASN A 229 -15.61 3.51 11.08
CA ASN A 229 -14.75 4.16 10.07
C ASN A 229 -15.10 3.68 8.65
N GLY A 230 -15.52 2.42 8.48
CA GLY A 230 -16.03 1.92 7.19
C GLY A 230 -17.33 2.61 6.75
N ILE A 231 -18.20 2.97 7.69
CA ILE A 231 -19.45 3.70 7.42
C ILE A 231 -19.17 5.15 7.06
N ASN A 232 -18.19 5.79 7.70
CA ASN A 232 -17.78 7.17 7.38
C ASN A 232 -17.18 7.28 5.96
N ILE A 233 -16.40 6.29 5.50
CA ILE A 233 -15.86 6.26 4.13
C ILE A 233 -17.01 6.22 3.10
N LEU A 234 -18.08 5.48 3.39
CA LEU A 234 -19.28 5.43 2.53
C LEU A 234 -20.03 6.76 2.51
N SER A 235 -20.13 7.45 3.66
CA SER A 235 -20.81 8.75 3.75
C SER A 235 -20.07 9.85 3.00
N ASP A 236 -18.76 9.92 3.11
CA ASP A 236 -17.90 10.90 2.42
C ASP A 236 -17.94 10.72 0.88
N GLY A 237 -17.96 9.46 0.41
CA GLY A 237 -18.08 9.15 -1.02
C GLY A 237 -19.46 9.51 -1.62
N ILE A 238 -20.51 9.56 -0.80
CA ILE A 238 -21.88 9.91 -1.22
C ILE A 238 -22.11 11.43 -1.12
N VAL A 239 -21.59 12.07 -0.07
CA VAL A 239 -21.76 13.51 0.18
C VAL A 239 -20.90 14.36 -0.75
N GLY A 240 -19.69 13.91 -1.11
CA GLY A 240 -18.81 14.62 -2.06
C GLY A 240 -19.37 14.73 -3.49
N ARG A 241 -20.51 14.08 -3.81
CA ARG A 241 -21.21 14.17 -5.11
C ARG A 241 -22.30 15.24 -5.17
N ARG A 242 -22.52 16.02 -4.11
CA ARG A 242 -23.65 16.98 -4.02
C ARG A 242 -23.20 18.41 -3.80
N LEU A 243 -22.14 18.90 -4.42
CA LEU A 243 -21.96 20.35 -4.59
C LEU A 243 -21.52 20.63 -6.02
N PRO A 244 -22.28 21.52 -6.72
CA PRO A 244 -21.98 21.93 -8.09
C PRO A 244 -20.72 22.78 -8.17
#